data_e2da9ac51b36bc62d2ed8da85dd15c9d
#
_entry.id   e2da9ac51b36bc62d2ed8da85dd15c9d
#
_cell.length_a   1.000
_cell.length_b   1.000
_cell.length_c   1.000
_cell.angle_alpha   90.00
_cell.angle_beta   90.00
_cell.angle_gamma   90.00
#
_symmetry.space_group_name_H-M   'P 1'
#
loop_
_entity.id
_entity.type
_entity.pdbx_description
1 polymer ?
#
loop_
_entity_poly.entity_id
_entity_poly.type
_entity_poly.pdbx_seq_one_letter_code
_entity_poly.pdbx_strand_id
1 'polypeptide(L)'
;MSEIDQPALTSYQGELRGQRHRTQVLIVGGGPVGLALSIELGWRGIHSILVDRRDGLIPLPKMNGVSARTMEFCRRWGISDAVRDAGWPQDYPVRMVYATSVRGHEFFRYDRGTATNRLQSNNTPEHFQRCPQTWFDPLLREHSKRMSTNTLRYHTKLERFKDVGAQVEGEVIDLLSGTYQTIEADFMVACDGGKSGVRSQLGIATDGNALLSREVNVYFECSDVYAGCEERRAVMTWLVGCSGVWGAVSSIDGRALWRLWLTNMPEDFDAEDFDARRAVCDALGADVDFKITGVLAWDRQQLVARKFSKGRVFLCGDAVHSLTPTGGFGMNTGIQDAVDLGWKLAASLNGWGGAYLLESYEQERRPVAVRNVDEATHTFSLISSLPALECLSDEDQLGLDARRKMGEILKNEQFKREFQNEGIVLGYRYDPSPICIPESSVPAPDFVMSYHQTARPGSRAPHAWLSEGRSIIDLFGRGFVLLDFAQSKTTVDALVSAAKTRKVPLEVVHIGPSHQDLYEARLVLVRPDGHVAWRGESLPGDAMKLIDQVRGAFDQQIAISVPEVYNAPPLKVSIR
;
A
#
# COMPACT_ATOMS: atom_id res chain seq x y z
N MET A 1 1.78 29.21 -24.43
CA MET A 1 0.65 29.51 -23.53
C MET A 1 -0.60 29.44 -24.39
N SER A 2 -1.26 28.31 -24.40
CA SER A 2 -2.63 28.15 -24.92
C SER A 2 -3.37 27.37 -23.84
N GLU A 3 -4.36 28.03 -23.25
CA GLU A 3 -5.32 27.45 -22.31
C GLU A 3 -6.01 26.27 -23.01
N ILE A 4 -5.76 25.06 -22.48
CA ILE A 4 -6.56 23.89 -22.87
C ILE A 4 -7.85 24.02 -22.09
N ASP A 5 -8.91 24.40 -22.78
CA ASP A 5 -10.30 24.39 -22.32
C ASP A 5 -10.62 23.03 -21.67
N GLN A 6 -10.75 23.02 -20.34
CA GLN A 6 -11.35 21.90 -19.65
C GLN A 6 -12.85 21.95 -19.87
N PRO A 7 -13.48 20.92 -20.44
CA PRO A 7 -14.93 20.93 -20.58
C PRO A 7 -15.57 21.00 -19.19
N ALA A 8 -16.41 22.00 -18.97
CA ALA A 8 -17.22 22.18 -17.78
C ALA A 8 -18.03 20.90 -17.52
N LEU A 9 -17.83 20.30 -16.34
CA LEU A 9 -18.59 19.15 -15.84
C LEU A 9 -20.03 19.58 -15.59
N THR A 10 -20.87 19.51 -16.62
CA THR A 10 -22.31 19.58 -16.49
C THR A 10 -22.79 18.32 -15.77
N SER A 11 -23.45 18.49 -14.62
CA SER A 11 -24.16 17.41 -13.94
C SER A 11 -25.10 16.74 -14.95
N TYR A 12 -24.82 15.46 -15.27
CA TYR A 12 -25.63 14.70 -16.21
C TYR A 12 -27.05 14.54 -15.68
N GLN A 13 -28.06 15.04 -16.41
CA GLN A 13 -29.47 14.98 -16.04
C GLN A 13 -30.25 13.84 -16.74
N GLY A 14 -29.58 13.03 -17.55
CA GLY A 14 -30.22 11.93 -18.29
C GLY A 14 -30.39 10.64 -17.47
N GLU A 15 -31.33 9.77 -17.91
CA GLU A 15 -31.42 8.40 -17.38
C GLU A 15 -30.23 7.56 -17.83
N LEU A 16 -29.78 6.66 -16.91
CA LEU A 16 -28.71 5.70 -17.19
C LEU A 16 -29.25 4.52 -18.01
N ARG A 17 -28.40 3.95 -18.87
CA ARG A 17 -28.82 3.00 -19.93
C ARG A 17 -28.74 1.55 -19.50
N GLY A 18 -29.56 0.71 -20.11
CA GLY A 18 -29.44 -0.76 -20.13
C GLY A 18 -30.07 -1.47 -18.94
N GLN A 19 -29.79 -2.78 -18.85
CA GLN A 19 -30.28 -3.63 -17.76
C GLN A 19 -29.73 -3.18 -16.42
N ARG A 20 -30.57 -3.22 -15.38
CA ARG A 20 -30.20 -2.83 -14.01
C ARG A 20 -29.76 -4.03 -13.18
N HIS A 21 -28.66 -3.86 -12.47
CA HIS A 21 -28.13 -4.81 -11.49
C HIS A 21 -27.99 -4.13 -10.14
N ARG A 22 -28.22 -4.87 -9.05
CA ARG A 22 -28.12 -4.33 -7.69
C ARG A 22 -27.00 -5.02 -6.92
N THR A 23 -26.21 -4.26 -6.16
CA THR A 23 -25.21 -4.75 -5.21
C THR A 23 -25.13 -3.83 -4.00
N GLN A 24 -24.40 -4.23 -2.94
CA GLN A 24 -24.12 -3.34 -1.81
C GLN A 24 -22.94 -2.41 -2.12
N VAL A 25 -21.89 -2.93 -2.78
CA VAL A 25 -20.71 -2.13 -3.11
C VAL A 25 -20.31 -2.34 -4.58
N LEU A 26 -20.20 -1.25 -5.34
CA LEU A 26 -19.57 -1.24 -6.67
C LEU A 26 -18.10 -0.88 -6.53
N ILE A 27 -17.19 -1.76 -6.94
CA ILE A 27 -15.74 -1.54 -6.94
C ILE A 27 -15.29 -1.27 -8.39
N VAL A 28 -14.62 -0.14 -8.61
CA VAL A 28 -14.12 0.25 -9.93
C VAL A 28 -12.60 0.10 -9.97
N GLY A 29 -12.12 -0.88 -10.72
CA GLY A 29 -10.71 -1.24 -10.86
C GLY A 29 -10.36 -2.58 -10.22
N GLY A 30 -9.87 -3.51 -11.05
CA GLY A 30 -9.50 -4.88 -10.70
C GLY A 30 -8.00 -5.07 -10.47
N GLY A 31 -7.28 -4.02 -10.05
CA GLY A 31 -5.91 -4.11 -9.57
C GLY A 31 -5.85 -4.67 -8.14
N PRO A 32 -4.64 -4.80 -7.55
CA PRO A 32 -4.47 -5.46 -6.25
C PRO A 32 -5.28 -4.81 -5.12
N VAL A 33 -5.49 -3.49 -5.16
CA VAL A 33 -6.27 -2.76 -4.14
C VAL A 33 -7.76 -3.05 -4.25
N GLY A 34 -8.32 -3.04 -5.47
CA GLY A 34 -9.73 -3.39 -5.67
C GLY A 34 -10.02 -4.85 -5.39
N LEU A 35 -9.11 -5.75 -5.74
CA LEU A 35 -9.21 -7.18 -5.39
C LEU A 35 -9.12 -7.38 -3.88
N ALA A 36 -8.21 -6.70 -3.17
CA ALA A 36 -8.12 -6.75 -1.72
C ALA A 36 -9.40 -6.23 -1.05
N LEU A 37 -9.98 -5.14 -1.55
CA LEU A 37 -11.26 -4.64 -1.06
C LEU A 37 -12.40 -5.65 -1.30
N SER A 38 -12.45 -6.25 -2.48
CA SER A 38 -13.43 -7.30 -2.80
C SER A 38 -13.30 -8.49 -1.84
N ILE A 39 -12.07 -8.92 -1.53
CA ILE A 39 -11.81 -9.98 -0.55
C ILE A 39 -12.26 -9.54 0.86
N GLU A 40 -11.89 -8.36 1.29
CA GLU A 40 -12.24 -7.84 2.62
C GLU A 40 -13.75 -7.75 2.84
N LEU A 41 -14.48 -7.27 1.82
CA LEU A 41 -15.94 -7.20 1.84
C LEU A 41 -16.56 -8.59 1.82
N GLY A 42 -16.12 -9.46 0.90
CA GLY A 42 -16.62 -10.84 0.79
C GLY A 42 -16.34 -11.66 2.05
N TRP A 43 -15.17 -11.50 2.67
CA TRP A 43 -14.85 -12.13 3.96
C TRP A 43 -15.80 -11.70 5.09
N ARG A 44 -16.40 -10.49 4.99
CA ARG A 44 -17.42 -9.96 5.91
C ARG A 44 -18.85 -10.24 5.46
N GLY A 45 -19.06 -10.96 4.36
CA GLY A 45 -20.37 -11.29 3.84
C GLY A 45 -21.10 -10.16 3.10
N ILE A 46 -20.37 -9.14 2.66
CA ILE A 46 -20.91 -8.00 1.91
C ILE A 46 -20.86 -8.31 0.41
N HIS A 47 -21.97 -8.13 -0.28
CA HIS A 47 -22.06 -8.32 -1.73
C HIS A 47 -21.37 -7.18 -2.48
N SER A 48 -20.49 -7.54 -3.41
CA SER A 48 -19.81 -6.57 -4.26
C SER A 48 -19.78 -7.00 -5.72
N ILE A 49 -19.83 -5.99 -6.62
CA ILE A 49 -19.52 -6.15 -8.04
C ILE A 49 -18.26 -5.34 -8.29
N LEU A 50 -17.20 -6.01 -8.74
CA LEU A 50 -15.98 -5.38 -9.20
C LEU A 50 -15.97 -5.31 -10.72
N VAL A 51 -15.71 -4.13 -11.29
CA VAL A 51 -15.58 -3.91 -12.73
C VAL A 51 -14.16 -3.46 -13.08
N ASP A 52 -13.57 -4.02 -14.13
CA ASP A 52 -12.30 -3.56 -14.72
C ASP A 52 -12.40 -3.55 -16.24
N ARG A 53 -11.93 -2.47 -16.85
CA ARG A 53 -11.93 -2.32 -18.31
C ARG A 53 -10.98 -3.28 -19.03
N ARG A 54 -9.99 -3.84 -18.34
CA ARG A 54 -9.02 -4.80 -18.87
C ARG A 54 -9.50 -6.24 -18.64
N ASP A 55 -8.72 -7.16 -19.13
CA ASP A 55 -8.93 -8.62 -19.02
C ASP A 55 -8.49 -9.20 -17.65
N GLY A 56 -7.88 -8.37 -16.78
CA GLY A 56 -7.30 -8.80 -15.51
C GLY A 56 -5.89 -9.39 -15.63
N LEU A 57 -5.28 -9.39 -16.82
CA LEU A 57 -3.89 -9.80 -16.99
C LEU A 57 -2.93 -8.64 -16.71
N ILE A 58 -1.77 -8.97 -16.22
CA ILE A 58 -0.69 -8.03 -15.93
C ILE A 58 0.52 -8.42 -16.79
N PRO A 59 0.67 -7.85 -17.97
CA PRO A 59 1.79 -8.20 -18.85
C PRO A 59 3.14 -7.70 -18.31
N LEU A 60 3.16 -6.53 -17.68
CA LEU A 60 4.35 -5.89 -17.14
C LEU A 60 4.13 -5.53 -15.66
N PRO A 61 4.79 -6.21 -14.72
CA PRO A 61 4.56 -6.01 -13.29
C PRO A 61 5.11 -4.65 -12.82
N LYS A 62 4.28 -3.89 -12.11
CA LYS A 62 4.67 -2.60 -11.53
C LYS A 62 5.29 -2.75 -10.15
N MET A 63 4.96 -3.83 -9.42
CA MET A 63 5.45 -4.11 -8.06
C MET A 63 6.00 -5.53 -7.96
N ASN A 64 6.94 -5.72 -7.02
CA ASN A 64 7.61 -7.00 -6.78
C ASN A 64 7.57 -7.42 -5.31
N GLY A 65 6.94 -6.64 -4.42
CA GLY A 65 7.03 -6.91 -3.00
C GLY A 65 5.74 -6.70 -2.23
N VAL A 66 5.41 -7.67 -1.40
CA VAL A 66 4.29 -7.66 -0.46
C VAL A 66 4.85 -7.42 0.94
N SER A 67 4.48 -6.30 1.56
CA SER A 67 4.99 -5.89 2.87
C SER A 67 4.51 -6.80 4.00
N ALA A 68 5.20 -6.79 5.14
CA ALA A 68 4.81 -7.55 6.32
C ALA A 68 3.36 -7.25 6.74
N ARG A 69 2.94 -5.99 6.72
CA ARG A 69 1.55 -5.62 7.06
C ARG A 69 0.53 -6.19 6.08
N THR A 70 0.82 -6.15 4.79
CA THR A 70 -0.03 -6.76 3.76
C THR A 70 -0.08 -8.29 3.92
N MET A 71 1.05 -8.91 4.29
CA MET A 71 1.08 -10.35 4.60
C MET A 71 0.25 -10.72 5.83
N GLU A 72 0.14 -9.85 6.84
CA GLU A 72 -0.79 -10.04 7.96
C GLU A 72 -2.25 -10.08 7.49
N PHE A 73 -2.61 -9.25 6.49
CA PHE A 73 -3.94 -9.31 5.88
C PHE A 73 -4.11 -10.58 5.04
N CYS A 74 -3.09 -10.97 4.27
CA CYS A 74 -3.09 -12.25 3.54
C CYS A 74 -3.25 -13.44 4.50
N ARG A 75 -2.61 -13.41 5.68
CA ARG A 75 -2.76 -14.40 6.75
C ARG A 75 -4.21 -14.46 7.26
N ARG A 76 -4.80 -13.30 7.55
CA ARG A 76 -6.20 -13.20 7.96
C ARG A 76 -7.18 -13.74 6.91
N TRP A 77 -6.89 -13.54 5.63
CA TRP A 77 -7.68 -14.06 4.51
C TRP A 77 -7.39 -15.53 4.20
N GLY A 78 -6.36 -16.13 4.82
CA GLY A 78 -6.00 -17.54 4.60
C GLY A 78 -5.21 -17.78 3.30
N ILE A 79 -4.50 -16.77 2.77
CA ILE A 79 -3.73 -16.87 1.53
C ILE A 79 -2.23 -16.59 1.71
N SER A 80 -1.75 -16.41 2.95
CA SER A 80 -0.34 -16.08 3.17
C SER A 80 0.61 -17.18 2.68
N ASP A 81 0.24 -18.44 2.82
CA ASP A 81 1.03 -19.57 2.29
C ASP A 81 1.13 -19.51 0.77
N ALA A 82 0.00 -19.30 0.09
CA ALA A 82 -0.01 -19.17 -1.36
C ALA A 82 0.88 -18.01 -1.88
N VAL A 83 0.99 -16.91 -1.11
CA VAL A 83 1.89 -15.80 -1.45
C VAL A 83 3.36 -16.19 -1.21
N ARG A 84 3.67 -16.90 -0.11
CA ARG A 84 5.02 -17.41 0.18
C ARG A 84 5.49 -18.39 -0.88
N ASP A 85 4.58 -19.27 -1.33
CA ASP A 85 4.85 -20.34 -2.26
C ASP A 85 4.65 -19.96 -3.73
N ALA A 86 4.46 -18.66 -4.03
CA ALA A 86 4.16 -18.16 -5.38
C ALA A 86 5.29 -18.42 -6.40
N GLY A 87 6.48 -18.80 -5.95
CA GLY A 87 7.55 -19.27 -6.81
C GLY A 87 8.88 -18.51 -6.73
N TRP A 88 9.02 -17.51 -5.84
CA TRP A 88 10.33 -16.87 -5.63
C TRP A 88 11.35 -17.86 -5.07
N PRO A 89 12.58 -17.98 -5.66
CA PRO A 89 13.60 -18.90 -5.15
C PRO A 89 14.03 -18.54 -3.72
N GLN A 90 13.95 -19.51 -2.83
CA GLN A 90 14.19 -19.29 -1.40
C GLN A 90 15.66 -19.02 -1.04
N ASP A 91 16.58 -19.49 -1.87
CA ASP A 91 18.03 -19.30 -1.78
C ASP A 91 18.52 -18.04 -2.51
N TYR A 92 17.63 -17.29 -3.18
CA TYR A 92 18.02 -16.08 -3.89
C TYR A 92 18.50 -15.00 -2.93
N PRO A 93 19.71 -14.40 -3.14
CA PRO A 93 20.24 -13.39 -2.26
C PRO A 93 19.40 -12.10 -2.24
N VAL A 94 19.00 -11.68 -1.06
CA VAL A 94 18.29 -10.38 -0.87
C VAL A 94 19.34 -9.29 -0.68
N ARG A 95 19.99 -8.93 -1.79
CA ARG A 95 21.05 -7.91 -1.85
C ARG A 95 20.63 -6.72 -2.66
N MET A 96 21.13 -5.55 -2.24
CA MET A 96 21.16 -4.32 -3.00
C MET A 96 22.61 -3.98 -3.28
N VAL A 97 22.94 -3.78 -4.53
CA VAL A 97 24.29 -3.49 -4.99
C VAL A 97 24.32 -2.11 -5.63
N TYR A 98 25.38 -1.37 -5.44
CA TYR A 98 25.68 -0.13 -6.15
C TYR A 98 26.93 -0.37 -6.97
N ALA A 99 26.83 -0.18 -8.28
CA ALA A 99 27.88 -0.50 -9.23
C ALA A 99 27.81 0.42 -10.46
N THR A 100 28.87 0.43 -11.26
CA THR A 100 28.88 1.17 -12.55
C THR A 100 27.97 0.49 -13.58
N SER A 101 27.92 -0.84 -13.58
CA SER A 101 26.99 -1.71 -14.31
C SER A 101 26.85 -3.03 -13.53
N VAL A 102 25.95 -3.92 -13.93
CA VAL A 102 25.76 -5.21 -13.22
C VAL A 102 27.07 -6.02 -13.17
N ARG A 103 27.84 -6.04 -14.24
CA ARG A 103 29.13 -6.72 -14.35
C ARG A 103 30.35 -5.78 -14.18
N GLY A 104 30.10 -4.48 -13.98
CA GLY A 104 31.14 -3.49 -13.79
C GLY A 104 31.69 -3.43 -12.36
N HIS A 105 32.20 -2.26 -11.95
CA HIS A 105 32.79 -2.09 -10.63
C HIS A 105 31.71 -1.95 -9.56
N GLU A 106 31.65 -2.89 -8.63
CA GLU A 106 30.87 -2.79 -7.40
C GLU A 106 31.65 -1.92 -6.39
N PHE A 107 30.96 -0.99 -5.73
CA PHE A 107 31.57 -0.14 -4.70
C PHE A 107 30.77 -0.12 -3.39
N PHE A 108 29.56 -0.66 -3.37
CA PHE A 108 28.81 -0.86 -2.12
C PHE A 108 27.78 -1.97 -2.26
N ARG A 109 27.59 -2.71 -1.17
CA ARG A 109 26.62 -3.78 -1.08
C ARG A 109 25.92 -3.75 0.26
N TYR A 110 24.60 -3.90 0.23
CA TYR A 110 23.79 -4.15 1.41
C TYR A 110 23.20 -5.55 1.30
N ASP A 111 23.74 -6.50 2.08
CA ASP A 111 23.33 -7.90 2.07
C ASP A 111 22.41 -8.19 3.25
N ARG A 112 21.26 -8.81 2.98
CA ARG A 112 20.25 -9.21 3.98
C ARG A 112 20.07 -10.73 4.05
N GLY A 113 20.98 -11.49 3.50
CA GLY A 113 20.85 -12.94 3.41
C GLY A 113 19.91 -13.39 2.29
N THR A 114 19.20 -14.47 2.49
CA THR A 114 18.21 -15.05 1.56
C THR A 114 16.82 -15.03 2.19
N ALA A 115 15.80 -15.48 1.47
CA ALA A 115 14.45 -15.59 2.02
C ALA A 115 14.41 -16.51 3.27
N THR A 116 15.27 -17.54 3.31
CA THR A 116 15.31 -18.53 4.40
C THR A 116 16.18 -18.14 5.59
N ASN A 117 17.23 -17.32 5.40
CA ASN A 117 18.20 -17.03 6.46
C ASN A 117 18.31 -15.54 6.84
N ARG A 118 17.46 -14.66 6.27
CA ARG A 118 17.42 -13.25 6.68
C ARG A 118 16.96 -13.13 8.13
N LEU A 119 17.45 -12.10 8.82
CA LEU A 119 16.94 -11.72 10.14
C LEU A 119 15.45 -11.41 10.03
N GLN A 120 14.67 -12.11 10.80
CA GLN A 120 13.22 -11.90 10.89
C GLN A 120 12.91 -10.96 12.03
N SER A 121 11.90 -10.10 11.83
CA SER A 121 11.40 -9.24 12.89
C SER A 121 10.51 -10.03 13.84
N ASN A 122 10.67 -9.78 15.14
CA ASN A 122 9.77 -10.31 16.17
C ASN A 122 8.50 -9.45 16.36
N ASN A 123 8.35 -8.39 15.55
CA ASN A 123 7.23 -7.46 15.66
C ASN A 123 5.99 -7.91 14.88
N THR A 124 6.07 -9.01 14.15
CA THR A 124 5.02 -9.49 13.24
C THR A 124 5.13 -11.00 13.04
N PRO A 125 3.99 -11.72 12.90
CA PRO A 125 4.01 -13.13 12.55
C PRO A 125 4.34 -13.37 11.07
N GLU A 126 4.38 -12.31 10.26
CA GLU A 126 4.57 -12.38 8.81
C GLU A 126 5.72 -11.47 8.37
N HIS A 127 6.40 -11.87 7.29
CA HIS A 127 7.55 -11.14 6.77
C HIS A 127 7.31 -10.70 5.35
N PHE A 128 8.03 -9.64 4.93
CA PHE A 128 8.04 -9.21 3.54
C PHE A 128 8.26 -10.38 2.58
N GLN A 129 7.46 -10.46 1.51
CA GLN A 129 7.57 -11.47 0.48
C GLN A 129 7.87 -10.83 -0.89
N ARG A 130 8.76 -11.49 -1.66
CA ARG A 130 8.91 -11.23 -3.08
C ARG A 130 7.82 -12.00 -3.82
N CYS A 131 6.82 -11.28 -4.29
CA CYS A 131 5.72 -11.81 -5.08
C CYS A 131 5.35 -10.76 -6.12
N PRO A 132 5.89 -10.84 -7.34
CA PRO A 132 5.60 -9.86 -8.38
C PRO A 132 4.10 -9.81 -8.69
N GLN A 133 3.66 -8.67 -9.18
CA GLN A 133 2.24 -8.42 -9.45
C GLN A 133 1.62 -9.48 -10.38
N THR A 134 2.41 -10.03 -11.30
CA THR A 134 2.00 -11.13 -12.19
C THR A 134 1.65 -12.43 -11.45
N TRP A 135 2.08 -12.59 -10.21
CA TRP A 135 1.73 -13.72 -9.35
C TRP A 135 0.70 -13.31 -8.29
N PHE A 136 0.86 -12.13 -7.70
CA PHE A 136 0.02 -11.67 -6.60
C PHE A 136 -1.43 -11.38 -7.03
N ASP A 137 -1.64 -10.63 -8.13
CA ASP A 137 -2.98 -10.29 -8.59
C ASP A 137 -3.82 -11.54 -8.95
N PRO A 138 -3.27 -12.57 -9.65
CA PRO A 138 -3.97 -13.83 -9.86
C PRO A 138 -4.37 -14.54 -8.56
N LEU A 139 -3.51 -14.56 -7.53
CA LEU A 139 -3.85 -15.15 -6.23
C LEU A 139 -5.03 -14.42 -5.58
N LEU A 140 -5.00 -13.09 -5.54
CA LEU A 140 -6.10 -12.30 -5.02
C LEU A 140 -7.39 -12.51 -5.83
N ARG A 141 -7.31 -12.53 -7.15
CA ARG A 141 -8.45 -12.73 -8.04
C ARG A 141 -9.13 -14.08 -7.82
N GLU A 142 -8.35 -15.16 -7.80
CA GLU A 142 -8.88 -16.49 -7.59
C GLU A 142 -9.47 -16.64 -6.18
N HIS A 143 -8.86 -16.02 -5.17
CA HIS A 143 -9.42 -16.00 -3.83
C HIS A 143 -10.74 -15.22 -3.76
N SER A 144 -10.81 -14.04 -4.37
CA SER A 144 -12.04 -13.25 -4.45
C SER A 144 -13.17 -14.00 -5.17
N LYS A 145 -12.90 -14.70 -6.27
CA LYS A 145 -13.89 -15.50 -7.00
C LYS A 145 -14.51 -16.63 -6.18
N ARG A 146 -13.79 -17.17 -5.20
CA ARG A 146 -14.30 -18.24 -4.31
C ARG A 146 -15.34 -17.73 -3.30
N MET A 147 -15.46 -16.42 -3.13
CA MET A 147 -16.44 -15.83 -2.22
C MET A 147 -17.78 -15.66 -2.94
N SER A 148 -18.84 -16.29 -2.44
CA SER A 148 -20.17 -16.29 -3.04
C SER A 148 -20.83 -14.91 -3.14
N THR A 149 -20.32 -13.94 -2.37
CA THR A 149 -20.80 -12.55 -2.36
C THR A 149 -20.14 -11.66 -3.40
N ASN A 150 -19.10 -12.16 -4.09
CA ASN A 150 -18.31 -11.36 -5.01
C ASN A 150 -18.64 -11.70 -6.47
N THR A 151 -18.78 -10.65 -7.29
CA THR A 151 -18.87 -10.77 -8.75
C THR A 151 -17.77 -9.94 -9.38
N LEU A 152 -16.89 -10.56 -10.19
CA LEU A 152 -15.83 -9.87 -10.92
C LEU A 152 -16.18 -9.81 -12.40
N ARG A 153 -16.21 -8.59 -12.95
CA ARG A 153 -16.52 -8.31 -14.36
C ARG A 153 -15.33 -7.62 -14.99
N TYR A 154 -14.56 -8.37 -15.76
CA TYR A 154 -13.51 -7.86 -16.64
C TYR A 154 -14.09 -7.39 -17.97
N HIS A 155 -13.32 -6.68 -18.77
CA HIS A 155 -13.77 -6.01 -20.01
C HIS A 155 -15.00 -5.13 -19.77
N THR A 156 -15.17 -4.63 -18.54
CA THR A 156 -16.31 -3.83 -18.14
C THR A 156 -15.82 -2.46 -17.63
N LYS A 157 -16.14 -1.40 -18.37
CA LYS A 157 -15.70 -0.04 -18.06
C LYS A 157 -16.81 0.77 -17.44
N LEU A 158 -16.55 1.44 -16.31
CA LEU A 158 -17.42 2.49 -15.80
C LEU A 158 -17.27 3.71 -16.70
N GLU A 159 -18.38 4.16 -17.31
CA GLU A 159 -18.42 5.36 -18.15
C GLU A 159 -18.74 6.60 -17.31
N ARG A 160 -19.76 6.51 -16.49
CA ARG A 160 -20.24 7.59 -15.63
C ARG A 160 -21.02 7.05 -14.46
N PHE A 161 -21.22 7.88 -13.46
CA PHE A 161 -22.04 7.54 -12.30
C PHE A 161 -22.78 8.76 -11.75
N LYS A 162 -23.77 8.48 -10.91
CA LYS A 162 -24.54 9.49 -10.20
C LYS A 162 -24.79 9.03 -8.78
N ASP A 163 -24.43 9.86 -7.80
CA ASP A 163 -24.90 9.70 -6.41
C ASP A 163 -26.30 10.34 -6.30
N VAL A 164 -27.29 9.51 -6.03
CA VAL A 164 -28.69 9.96 -5.91
C VAL A 164 -29.11 10.12 -4.44
N GLY A 165 -28.15 10.14 -3.51
CA GLY A 165 -28.36 10.30 -2.07
C GLY A 165 -28.66 8.99 -1.35
N ALA A 166 -29.59 8.17 -1.83
CA ALA A 166 -29.90 6.87 -1.25
C ALA A 166 -28.94 5.76 -1.73
N GLN A 167 -28.41 5.88 -2.94
CA GLN A 167 -27.53 4.92 -3.61
C GLN A 167 -26.68 5.63 -4.66
N VAL A 168 -25.71 4.89 -5.22
CA VAL A 168 -24.95 5.29 -6.41
C VAL A 168 -25.42 4.45 -7.59
N GLU A 169 -25.62 5.10 -8.72
CA GLU A 169 -25.94 4.46 -10.01
C GLU A 169 -24.74 4.61 -10.93
N GLY A 170 -24.10 3.51 -11.29
CA GLY A 170 -22.97 3.46 -12.22
C GLY A 170 -23.38 2.90 -13.58
N GLU A 171 -23.21 3.68 -14.66
CA GLU A 171 -23.36 3.19 -16.02
C GLU A 171 -22.05 2.53 -16.45
N VAL A 172 -22.13 1.25 -16.79
CA VAL A 172 -20.99 0.47 -17.27
C VAL A 172 -21.24 -0.01 -18.70
N ILE A 173 -20.17 -0.15 -19.46
CA ILE A 173 -20.19 -0.77 -20.80
C ILE A 173 -19.37 -2.07 -20.78
N ASP A 174 -19.96 -3.13 -21.26
CA ASP A 174 -19.23 -4.35 -21.61
C ASP A 174 -18.48 -4.09 -22.92
N LEU A 175 -17.16 -4.11 -22.88
CA LEU A 175 -16.31 -3.75 -24.01
C LEU A 175 -16.26 -4.82 -25.10
N LEU A 176 -16.71 -6.05 -24.82
CA LEU A 176 -16.76 -7.13 -25.81
C LEU A 176 -18.05 -7.07 -26.62
N SER A 177 -19.17 -6.79 -25.97
CA SER A 177 -20.49 -6.73 -26.61
C SER A 177 -20.94 -5.32 -26.98
N GLY A 178 -20.32 -4.28 -26.42
CA GLY A 178 -20.77 -2.90 -26.56
C GLY A 178 -22.05 -2.58 -25.77
N THR A 179 -22.50 -3.49 -24.90
CA THR A 179 -23.78 -3.36 -24.20
C THR A 179 -23.65 -2.49 -22.96
N TYR A 180 -24.52 -1.50 -22.81
CA TYR A 180 -24.63 -0.69 -21.60
C TYR A 180 -25.48 -1.35 -20.54
N GLN A 181 -25.08 -1.21 -19.27
CA GLN A 181 -25.81 -1.69 -18.10
C GLN A 181 -25.67 -0.64 -16.99
N THR A 182 -26.63 -0.65 -16.08
CA THR A 182 -26.60 0.18 -14.87
C THR A 182 -26.42 -0.69 -13.63
N ILE A 183 -25.43 -0.39 -12.81
CA ILE A 183 -25.20 -1.03 -11.51
C ILE A 183 -25.63 -0.04 -10.42
N GLU A 184 -26.65 -0.41 -9.65
CA GLU A 184 -27.10 0.29 -8.46
C GLU A 184 -26.36 -0.26 -7.25
N ALA A 185 -25.76 0.61 -6.43
CA ALA A 185 -25.01 0.19 -5.25
C ALA A 185 -25.25 1.13 -4.08
N ASP A 186 -25.22 0.60 -2.86
CA ASP A 186 -25.31 1.44 -1.65
C ASP A 186 -24.09 2.36 -1.55
N PHE A 187 -22.92 1.87 -1.95
CA PHE A 187 -21.67 2.62 -2.03
C PHE A 187 -20.89 2.27 -3.29
N MET A 188 -20.06 3.21 -3.75
CA MET A 188 -19.07 2.96 -4.82
C MET A 188 -17.66 3.26 -4.31
N VAL A 189 -16.69 2.41 -4.64
CA VAL A 189 -15.29 2.60 -4.30
C VAL A 189 -14.44 2.56 -5.57
N ALA A 190 -13.72 3.63 -5.84
CA ALA A 190 -12.80 3.72 -6.96
C ALA A 190 -11.39 3.27 -6.53
N CYS A 191 -10.95 2.19 -7.15
CA CYS A 191 -9.59 1.63 -7.11
C CYS A 191 -8.96 1.68 -8.51
N ASP A 192 -9.31 2.71 -9.31
CA ASP A 192 -9.05 2.84 -10.74
C ASP A 192 -7.68 3.45 -11.08
N GLY A 193 -6.82 3.60 -10.05
CA GLY A 193 -5.42 3.95 -10.21
C GLY A 193 -5.11 5.44 -10.28
N GLY A 194 -3.84 5.83 -10.47
CA GLY A 194 -3.37 7.22 -10.38
C GLY A 194 -4.03 8.19 -11.36
N LYS A 195 -4.45 7.69 -12.54
CA LYS A 195 -5.25 8.45 -13.53
C LYS A 195 -6.76 8.23 -13.33
N SER A 196 -7.23 8.20 -12.07
CA SER A 196 -8.61 7.90 -11.71
C SER A 196 -9.63 8.78 -12.45
N GLY A 197 -10.47 8.13 -13.26
CA GLY A 197 -11.60 8.77 -13.92
C GLY A 197 -12.69 9.14 -12.93
N VAL A 198 -12.86 8.35 -11.87
CA VAL A 198 -13.85 8.64 -10.82
C VAL A 198 -13.45 9.86 -10.02
N ARG A 199 -12.17 9.98 -9.60
CA ARG A 199 -11.68 11.19 -8.90
C ARG A 199 -11.92 12.44 -9.74
N SER A 200 -11.62 12.36 -11.03
CA SER A 200 -11.84 13.47 -11.98
C SER A 200 -13.32 13.85 -12.09
N GLN A 201 -14.22 12.87 -12.21
CA GLN A 201 -15.68 13.12 -12.26
C GLN A 201 -16.22 13.72 -10.95
N LEU A 202 -15.63 13.37 -9.79
CA LEU A 202 -15.97 13.99 -8.50
C LEU A 202 -15.46 15.42 -8.35
N GLY A 203 -14.55 15.87 -9.21
CA GLY A 203 -13.87 17.17 -9.11
C GLY A 203 -12.91 17.25 -7.92
N ILE A 204 -12.37 16.13 -7.47
CA ILE A 204 -11.43 16.08 -6.34
C ILE A 204 -10.00 16.37 -6.84
N ALA A 205 -9.46 17.50 -6.39
CA ALA A 205 -8.09 17.90 -6.68
C ALA A 205 -7.07 17.10 -5.84
N THR A 206 -5.81 17.13 -6.29
CA THR A 206 -4.66 16.56 -5.58
C THR A 206 -3.70 17.66 -5.13
N ASP A 207 -3.01 17.43 -4.01
CA ASP A 207 -1.87 18.21 -3.54
C ASP A 207 -0.58 17.47 -3.91
N GLY A 208 0.52 18.21 -4.14
CA GLY A 208 1.84 17.66 -4.42
C GLY A 208 2.33 17.92 -5.85
N ASN A 209 3.33 17.14 -6.29
CA ASN A 209 4.00 17.32 -7.59
C ASN A 209 3.52 16.27 -8.59
N ALA A 210 2.92 16.74 -9.69
CA ALA A 210 2.43 15.88 -10.77
C ALA A 210 3.55 15.29 -11.64
N LEU A 211 4.74 15.91 -11.63
CA LEU A 211 5.92 15.45 -12.36
C LEU A 211 7.18 15.73 -11.55
N LEU A 212 7.79 14.70 -10.98
CA LEU A 212 9.11 14.77 -10.34
C LEU A 212 10.22 14.44 -11.34
N SER A 213 10.01 13.42 -12.16
CA SER A 213 10.92 13.00 -13.23
C SER A 213 10.19 12.09 -14.22
N ARG A 214 10.72 11.99 -15.44
CA ARG A 214 10.29 11.00 -16.45
C ARG A 214 11.16 9.78 -16.37
N GLU A 215 10.53 8.63 -16.47
CA GLU A 215 11.13 7.33 -16.23
C GLU A 215 10.83 6.37 -17.37
N VAL A 216 11.74 5.43 -17.60
CA VAL A 216 11.51 4.32 -18.53
C VAL A 216 11.82 2.99 -17.83
N ASN A 217 10.92 2.04 -17.96
CA ASN A 217 11.17 0.66 -17.60
C ASN A 217 11.34 -0.17 -18.87
N VAL A 218 12.48 -0.87 -18.98
CA VAL A 218 12.69 -1.90 -19.99
C VAL A 218 12.57 -3.27 -19.30
N TYR A 219 11.64 -4.07 -19.74
CA TYR A 219 11.45 -5.45 -19.29
C TYR A 219 12.14 -6.39 -20.27
N PHE A 220 12.92 -7.32 -19.75
CA PHE A 220 13.66 -8.26 -20.58
C PHE A 220 13.80 -9.63 -19.93
N GLU A 221 13.98 -10.64 -20.76
CA GLU A 221 14.25 -12.01 -20.38
C GLU A 221 15.71 -12.36 -20.69
N CYS A 222 16.46 -12.78 -19.67
CA CYS A 222 17.86 -13.15 -19.76
C CYS A 222 18.21 -14.12 -18.63
N SER A 223 18.73 -15.31 -18.96
CA SER A 223 19.21 -16.29 -17.98
C SER A 223 20.60 -15.96 -17.42
N ASP A 224 21.39 -15.22 -18.19
CA ASP A 224 22.84 -15.09 -17.99
C ASP A 224 23.28 -13.71 -17.49
N VAL A 225 22.38 -12.94 -16.84
CA VAL A 225 22.68 -11.60 -16.32
C VAL A 225 23.95 -11.59 -15.44
N TYR A 226 24.17 -12.63 -14.65
CA TYR A 226 25.30 -12.75 -13.73
C TYR A 226 26.32 -13.82 -14.15
N ALA A 227 26.28 -14.32 -15.40
CA ALA A 227 27.24 -15.33 -15.87
C ALA A 227 28.69 -14.83 -15.70
N GLY A 228 29.49 -15.62 -14.95
CA GLY A 228 30.87 -15.28 -14.60
C GLY A 228 31.04 -14.28 -13.45
N CYS A 229 29.92 -13.87 -12.78
CA CYS A 229 29.94 -13.05 -11.57
C CYS A 229 28.75 -13.38 -10.65
N GLU A 230 28.48 -14.67 -10.45
CA GLU A 230 27.32 -15.19 -9.71
C GLU A 230 27.29 -14.71 -8.25
N GLU A 231 28.46 -14.42 -7.67
CA GLU A 231 28.60 -13.85 -6.32
C GLU A 231 28.01 -12.42 -6.21
N ARG A 232 27.77 -11.75 -7.34
CA ARG A 232 27.12 -10.43 -7.41
C ARG A 232 25.60 -10.49 -7.52
N ARG A 233 25.03 -11.69 -7.63
CA ARG A 233 23.57 -11.86 -7.72
C ARG A 233 22.85 -11.05 -6.66
N ALA A 234 21.91 -10.20 -7.10
CA ALA A 234 21.19 -9.25 -6.27
C ALA A 234 19.73 -9.11 -6.70
N VAL A 235 18.86 -8.72 -5.78
CA VAL A 235 17.46 -8.35 -6.11
C VAL A 235 17.39 -7.04 -6.85
N MET A 236 18.39 -6.15 -6.63
CA MET A 236 18.50 -4.87 -7.31
C MET A 236 19.96 -4.42 -7.36
N THR A 237 20.38 -3.92 -8.51
CA THR A 237 21.66 -3.25 -8.71
C THR A 237 21.37 -1.82 -9.16
N TRP A 238 21.71 -0.85 -8.30
CA TRP A 238 21.71 0.59 -8.64
C TRP A 238 22.90 0.92 -9.52
N LEU A 239 22.62 1.61 -10.62
CA LEU A 239 23.61 1.97 -11.65
C LEU A 239 24.04 3.42 -11.44
N VAL A 240 25.32 3.61 -11.14
CA VAL A 240 25.89 4.92 -10.85
C VAL A 240 27.02 5.21 -11.83
N GLY A 241 26.87 6.29 -12.57
CA GLY A 241 27.85 6.74 -13.54
C GLY A 241 28.45 8.11 -13.17
N CYS A 242 29.15 8.72 -14.12
CA CYS A 242 29.80 10.03 -13.94
C CYS A 242 28.81 11.16 -13.66
N SER A 243 27.53 11.01 -14.03
CA SER A 243 26.44 11.96 -13.76
C SER A 243 25.60 11.61 -12.51
N GLY A 244 26.01 10.64 -11.69
CA GLY A 244 25.24 10.12 -10.57
C GLY A 244 24.42 8.87 -10.92
N VAL A 245 23.31 8.65 -10.21
CA VAL A 245 22.42 7.51 -10.47
C VAL A 245 21.66 7.73 -11.78
N TRP A 246 21.78 6.77 -12.69
CA TRP A 246 21.06 6.81 -13.97
C TRP A 246 20.03 5.70 -14.14
N GLY A 247 20.03 4.67 -13.27
CA GLY A 247 19.06 3.61 -13.33
C GLY A 247 19.26 2.53 -12.27
N ALA A 248 18.51 1.45 -12.43
CA ALA A 248 18.67 0.23 -11.65
C ALA A 248 18.20 -1.01 -12.43
N VAL A 249 18.90 -2.12 -12.28
CA VAL A 249 18.45 -3.44 -12.75
C VAL A 249 17.86 -4.22 -11.58
N SER A 250 16.65 -4.71 -11.73
CA SER A 250 15.97 -5.50 -10.68
C SER A 250 15.45 -6.83 -11.22
N SER A 251 15.64 -7.90 -10.43
CA SER A 251 15.04 -9.19 -10.72
C SER A 251 13.54 -9.16 -10.41
N ILE A 252 12.72 -9.69 -11.34
CA ILE A 252 11.26 -9.81 -11.19
C ILE A 252 10.89 -11.14 -10.56
N ASP A 253 11.43 -12.25 -11.07
CA ASP A 253 11.05 -13.62 -10.69
C ASP A 253 12.16 -14.42 -9.97
N GLY A 254 13.32 -13.79 -9.80
CA GLY A 254 14.51 -14.45 -9.24
C GLY A 254 15.18 -15.45 -10.19
N ARG A 255 14.81 -15.44 -11.50
CA ARG A 255 15.34 -16.38 -12.50
C ARG A 255 15.79 -15.62 -13.76
N ALA A 256 14.88 -15.41 -14.69
CA ALA A 256 15.20 -14.90 -16.00
C ALA A 256 14.48 -13.57 -16.36
N LEU A 257 13.47 -13.17 -15.59
CA LEU A 257 12.75 -11.95 -15.85
C LEU A 257 13.34 -10.76 -15.11
N TRP A 258 13.64 -9.70 -15.85
CA TRP A 258 14.34 -8.52 -15.35
C TRP A 258 13.63 -7.24 -15.74
N ARG A 259 13.88 -6.20 -14.96
CA ARG A 259 13.49 -4.82 -15.26
C ARG A 259 14.70 -3.93 -15.10
N LEU A 260 15.07 -3.23 -16.18
CA LEU A 260 15.91 -2.06 -16.15
C LEU A 260 15.00 -0.85 -15.96
N TRP A 261 15.23 -0.09 -14.91
CA TRP A 261 14.62 1.21 -14.69
C TRP A 261 15.64 2.29 -15.00
N LEU A 262 15.26 3.28 -15.85
CA LEU A 262 16.04 4.46 -16.19
C LEU A 262 15.34 5.70 -15.66
N THR A 263 16.11 6.63 -15.09
CA THR A 263 15.59 7.85 -14.46
C THR A 263 16.01 9.11 -15.20
N ASN A 264 15.25 10.20 -14.97
CA ASN A 264 15.54 11.52 -15.51
C ASN A 264 15.66 11.56 -17.05
N MET A 265 14.73 10.90 -17.71
CA MET A 265 14.65 10.96 -19.16
C MET A 265 14.35 12.38 -19.64
N PRO A 266 14.90 12.80 -20.82
CA PRO A 266 14.65 14.13 -21.37
C PRO A 266 13.16 14.45 -21.55
N GLU A 267 12.82 15.74 -21.60
CA GLU A 267 11.42 16.16 -21.79
C GLU A 267 10.86 15.75 -23.17
N ASP A 268 11.70 15.69 -24.16
CA ASP A 268 11.42 15.28 -25.54
C ASP A 268 11.61 13.78 -25.79
N PHE A 269 11.76 12.98 -24.73
CA PHE A 269 11.94 11.53 -24.84
C PHE A 269 10.77 10.88 -25.59
N ASP A 270 11.12 10.16 -26.67
CA ASP A 270 10.20 9.30 -27.41
C ASP A 270 10.55 7.82 -27.19
N ALA A 271 9.57 7.06 -26.76
CA ALA A 271 9.74 5.63 -26.52
C ALA A 271 9.86 4.80 -27.83
N GLU A 272 9.40 5.35 -28.97
CA GLU A 272 9.50 4.68 -30.29
C GLU A 272 10.91 4.75 -30.86
N ASP A 273 11.64 5.85 -30.59
CA ASP A 273 13.03 6.06 -31.03
C ASP A 273 14.07 5.53 -30.02
N PHE A 274 13.62 4.99 -28.87
CA PHE A 274 14.51 4.59 -27.79
C PHE A 274 15.20 3.24 -28.06
N ASP A 275 16.54 3.25 -28.08
CA ASP A 275 17.35 2.03 -28.19
C ASP A 275 17.39 1.27 -26.86
N ALA A 276 16.33 0.52 -26.59
CA ALA A 276 16.20 -0.28 -25.38
C ALA A 276 17.25 -1.40 -25.29
N ARG A 277 17.72 -1.93 -26.48
CA ARG A 277 18.76 -2.97 -26.49
C ARG A 277 20.10 -2.41 -25.97
N ARG A 278 20.51 -1.27 -26.51
CA ARG A 278 21.73 -0.60 -26.06
C ARG A 278 21.67 -0.27 -24.57
N ALA A 279 20.55 0.29 -24.10
CA ALA A 279 20.39 0.63 -22.69
C ALA A 279 20.54 -0.59 -21.76
N VAL A 280 20.02 -1.77 -22.17
CA VAL A 280 20.20 -3.01 -21.41
C VAL A 280 21.66 -3.47 -21.46
N CYS A 281 22.34 -3.45 -22.62
CA CYS A 281 23.78 -3.78 -22.71
C CYS A 281 24.64 -2.89 -21.81
N ASP A 282 24.41 -1.58 -21.84
CA ASP A 282 25.11 -0.61 -20.99
C ASP A 282 24.86 -0.90 -19.51
N ALA A 283 23.61 -1.19 -19.13
CA ALA A 283 23.24 -1.53 -17.76
C ALA A 283 23.86 -2.84 -17.27
N LEU A 284 23.97 -3.83 -18.14
CA LEU A 284 24.61 -5.11 -17.81
C LEU A 284 26.14 -4.98 -17.82
N GLY A 285 26.70 -4.07 -18.60
CA GLY A 285 28.14 -3.94 -18.82
C GLY A 285 28.70 -5.07 -19.68
N ALA A 286 27.86 -5.69 -20.51
CA ALA A 286 28.21 -6.78 -21.40
C ALA A 286 27.18 -6.93 -22.53
N ASP A 287 27.62 -7.38 -23.68
CA ASP A 287 26.74 -7.84 -24.75
C ASP A 287 26.41 -9.31 -24.51
N VAL A 288 25.19 -9.56 -24.05
CA VAL A 288 24.66 -10.91 -23.78
C VAL A 288 23.38 -11.09 -24.55
N ASP A 289 22.99 -12.34 -24.75
CA ASP A 289 21.72 -12.64 -25.42
C ASP A 289 20.54 -12.42 -24.46
N PHE A 290 19.57 -11.62 -24.89
CA PHE A 290 18.34 -11.34 -24.14
C PHE A 290 17.20 -10.95 -25.09
N LYS A 291 15.98 -11.11 -24.59
CA LYS A 291 14.76 -10.72 -25.30
C LYS A 291 14.07 -9.59 -24.54
N ILE A 292 13.83 -8.45 -25.21
CA ILE A 292 12.99 -7.37 -24.67
C ILE A 292 11.53 -7.83 -24.73
N THR A 293 10.84 -7.76 -23.59
CA THR A 293 9.43 -8.14 -23.47
C THR A 293 8.50 -6.93 -23.36
N GLY A 294 9.05 -5.73 -23.09
CA GLY A 294 8.28 -4.49 -23.11
C GLY A 294 9.09 -3.28 -22.69
N VAL A 295 8.64 -2.13 -23.16
CA VAL A 295 9.15 -0.80 -22.76
C VAL A 295 7.98 0.03 -22.26
N LEU A 296 8.12 0.69 -21.12
CA LEU A 296 7.07 1.48 -20.49
C LEU A 296 7.63 2.81 -20.01
N ALA A 297 7.25 3.91 -20.65
CA ALA A 297 7.48 5.25 -20.14
C ALA A 297 6.40 5.65 -19.14
N TRP A 298 6.79 6.36 -18.08
CA TRP A 298 5.88 6.80 -17.04
C TRP A 298 6.44 8.00 -16.28
N ASP A 299 5.54 8.78 -15.69
CA ASP A 299 5.89 9.96 -14.90
C ASP A 299 5.92 9.61 -13.42
N ARG A 300 7.02 9.96 -12.74
CA ARG A 300 7.14 9.88 -11.30
C ARG A 300 6.36 11.02 -10.67
N GLN A 301 5.49 10.69 -9.73
CA GLN A 301 4.56 11.63 -9.10
C GLN A 301 4.66 11.56 -7.57
N GLN A 302 4.29 12.66 -6.94
CA GLN A 302 4.08 12.81 -5.50
C GLN A 302 2.73 13.50 -5.32
N LEU A 303 1.65 12.74 -5.23
CA LEU A 303 0.29 13.30 -5.18
C LEU A 303 -0.54 12.67 -4.08
N VAL A 304 -1.31 13.49 -3.35
CA VAL A 304 -2.35 13.03 -2.42
C VAL A 304 -3.65 13.79 -2.72
N ALA A 305 -4.76 13.08 -2.82
CA ALA A 305 -6.07 13.68 -3.02
C ALA A 305 -6.47 14.53 -1.81
N ARG A 306 -7.13 15.69 -2.06
CA ARG A 306 -7.62 16.57 -1.00
C ARG A 306 -8.75 15.95 -0.21
N LYS A 307 -9.53 15.07 -0.87
CA LYS A 307 -10.63 14.31 -0.30
C LYS A 307 -10.55 12.86 -0.71
N PHE A 308 -10.92 11.96 0.19
CA PHE A 308 -10.95 10.51 -0.05
C PHE A 308 -12.36 10.00 -0.34
N SER A 309 -13.34 10.89 -0.20
CA SER A 309 -14.74 10.57 -0.50
C SER A 309 -15.55 11.82 -0.86
N LYS A 310 -16.68 11.60 -1.53
CA LYS A 310 -17.75 12.60 -1.72
C LYS A 310 -19.09 11.86 -1.78
N GLY A 311 -19.96 12.12 -0.80
CA GLY A 311 -21.21 11.39 -0.65
C GLY A 311 -20.98 9.89 -0.44
N ARG A 312 -21.57 9.06 -1.28
CA ARG A 312 -21.46 7.60 -1.23
C ARG A 312 -20.34 7.02 -2.07
N VAL A 313 -19.49 7.88 -2.64
CA VAL A 313 -18.36 7.48 -3.49
C VAL A 313 -17.06 7.70 -2.75
N PHE A 314 -16.28 6.62 -2.62
CA PHE A 314 -14.97 6.59 -1.96
C PHE A 314 -13.86 6.35 -2.97
N LEU A 315 -12.67 6.84 -2.69
CA LEU A 315 -11.45 6.61 -3.46
C LEU A 315 -10.46 5.81 -2.60
N CYS A 316 -9.67 4.93 -3.22
CA CYS A 316 -8.78 4.02 -2.50
C CYS A 316 -7.52 3.72 -3.33
N GLY A 317 -6.36 3.60 -2.66
CA GLY A 317 -5.08 3.31 -3.28
C GLY A 317 -4.59 4.43 -4.20
N ASP A 318 -4.04 4.09 -5.38
CA ASP A 318 -3.49 5.08 -6.30
C ASP A 318 -4.53 6.13 -6.77
N ALA A 319 -5.83 5.87 -6.60
CA ALA A 319 -6.86 6.87 -6.87
C ALA A 319 -6.80 8.06 -5.89
N VAL A 320 -6.25 7.89 -4.69
CA VAL A 320 -6.08 8.95 -3.68
C VAL A 320 -4.64 9.35 -3.44
N HIS A 321 -3.64 8.48 -3.71
CA HIS A 321 -2.23 8.81 -3.52
C HIS A 321 -1.35 8.15 -4.59
N SER A 322 -0.52 8.94 -5.24
CA SER A 322 0.53 8.45 -6.16
C SER A 322 1.88 8.65 -5.50
N LEU A 323 2.55 7.53 -5.17
CA LEU A 323 3.85 7.51 -4.53
C LEU A 323 4.95 7.22 -5.54
N THR A 324 6.15 7.72 -5.26
CA THR A 324 7.34 7.20 -5.94
C THR A 324 7.50 5.70 -5.63
N PRO A 325 8.01 4.87 -6.57
CA PRO A 325 8.16 3.43 -6.33
C PRO A 325 9.18 3.08 -5.24
N THR A 326 9.99 4.03 -4.80
CA THR A 326 11.04 3.87 -3.79
C THR A 326 10.45 3.37 -2.48
N GLY A 327 11.04 2.34 -1.90
CA GLY A 327 10.54 1.67 -0.68
C GLY A 327 9.38 0.69 -0.92
N GLY A 328 8.74 0.68 -2.10
CA GLY A 328 7.67 -0.27 -2.44
C GLY A 328 6.37 -0.05 -1.66
N PHE A 329 6.03 1.20 -1.30
CA PHE A 329 4.91 1.49 -0.41
C PHE A 329 3.55 1.54 -1.10
N GLY A 330 3.46 1.91 -2.40
CA GLY A 330 2.21 2.29 -3.07
C GLY A 330 1.09 1.26 -2.94
N MET A 331 1.25 0.06 -3.53
CA MET A 331 0.27 -1.02 -3.44
C MET A 331 -0.03 -1.39 -1.97
N ASN A 332 1.01 -1.47 -1.14
CA ASN A 332 0.86 -1.86 0.26
C ASN A 332 0.04 -0.85 1.07
N THR A 333 0.21 0.46 0.83
CA THR A 333 -0.61 1.53 1.41
C THR A 333 -2.06 1.43 0.92
N GLY A 334 -2.26 1.17 -0.37
CA GLY A 334 -3.59 1.01 -0.95
C GLY A 334 -4.34 -0.21 -0.41
N ILE A 335 -3.67 -1.33 -0.12
CA ILE A 335 -4.30 -2.49 0.53
C ILE A 335 -4.68 -2.15 1.98
N GLN A 336 -3.88 -1.37 2.70
CA GLN A 336 -4.25 -0.86 4.03
C GLN A 336 -5.49 0.03 3.97
N ASP A 337 -5.61 0.89 2.93
CA ASP A 337 -6.83 1.69 2.72
C ASP A 337 -8.04 0.79 2.50
N ALA A 338 -7.90 -0.25 1.65
CA ALA A 338 -8.97 -1.20 1.36
C ALA A 338 -9.45 -1.95 2.61
N VAL A 339 -8.53 -2.32 3.50
CA VAL A 339 -8.86 -2.98 4.77
C VAL A 339 -9.57 -2.02 5.72
N ASP A 340 -9.07 -0.78 5.87
CA ASP A 340 -9.69 0.22 6.73
C ASP A 340 -11.10 0.60 6.23
N LEU A 341 -11.25 0.89 4.94
CA LEU A 341 -12.55 1.22 4.36
C LEU A 341 -13.50 0.02 4.37
N GLY A 342 -12.99 -1.18 4.10
CA GLY A 342 -13.79 -2.40 3.99
C GLY A 342 -14.56 -2.75 5.26
N TRP A 343 -13.93 -2.67 6.44
CA TRP A 343 -14.66 -2.92 7.69
C TRP A 343 -15.65 -1.80 8.03
N LYS A 344 -15.35 -0.55 7.71
CA LYS A 344 -16.24 0.60 7.94
C LYS A 344 -17.48 0.54 7.05
N LEU A 345 -17.33 0.17 5.78
CA LEU A 345 -18.44 -0.08 4.88
C LEU A 345 -19.31 -1.25 5.38
N ALA A 346 -18.68 -2.36 5.79
CA ALA A 346 -19.40 -3.51 6.31
C ALA A 346 -20.17 -3.17 7.59
N ALA A 347 -19.59 -2.39 8.49
CA ALA A 347 -20.24 -1.90 9.71
C ALA A 347 -21.48 -1.06 9.40
N SER A 348 -21.37 -0.14 8.44
CA SER A 348 -22.45 0.74 8.01
C SER A 348 -23.57 -0.05 7.33
N LEU A 349 -23.23 -0.98 6.43
CA LEU A 349 -24.18 -1.83 5.72
C LEU A 349 -24.92 -2.82 6.64
N ASN A 350 -24.24 -3.29 7.71
CA ASN A 350 -24.84 -4.16 8.73
C ASN A 350 -25.55 -3.37 9.84
N GLY A 351 -25.62 -2.03 9.75
CA GLY A 351 -26.39 -1.15 10.63
C GLY A 351 -25.87 -0.98 12.05
N TRP A 352 -24.60 -1.33 12.32
CA TRP A 352 -23.97 -1.07 13.61
C TRP A 352 -22.93 0.07 13.58
N GLY A 353 -22.47 0.49 12.40
CA GLY A 353 -21.66 1.69 12.22
C GLY A 353 -22.45 2.95 12.54
N GLY A 354 -21.84 3.89 13.26
CA GLY A 354 -22.41 5.21 13.53
C GLY A 354 -22.30 6.16 12.32
N ALA A 355 -22.96 7.31 12.42
CA ALA A 355 -23.06 8.27 11.32
C ALA A 355 -21.69 8.80 10.84
N TYR A 356 -20.71 8.91 11.74
CA TYR A 356 -19.38 9.45 11.46
C TYR A 356 -18.32 8.39 11.18
N LEU A 357 -18.68 7.09 11.17
CA LEU A 357 -17.72 6.00 10.98
C LEU A 357 -17.03 6.10 9.61
N LEU A 358 -17.79 6.35 8.56
CA LEU A 358 -17.24 6.46 7.19
C LEU A 358 -16.39 7.71 6.98
N GLU A 359 -16.71 8.80 7.68
CA GLU A 359 -15.90 10.03 7.63
C GLU A 359 -14.51 9.84 8.24
N SER A 360 -14.39 8.95 9.22
CA SER A 360 -13.09 8.62 9.83
C SER A 360 -12.09 8.01 8.85
N TYR A 361 -12.54 7.45 7.72
CA TYR A 361 -11.65 6.91 6.69
C TYR A 361 -10.66 7.95 6.18
N GLU A 362 -11.16 9.11 5.73
CA GLU A 362 -10.30 10.20 5.27
C GLU A 362 -9.41 10.74 6.40
N GLN A 363 -9.98 10.92 7.59
CA GLN A 363 -9.27 11.49 8.74
C GLN A 363 -8.12 10.61 9.21
N GLU A 364 -8.24 9.30 9.09
CA GLU A 364 -7.21 8.32 9.46
C GLU A 364 -6.23 8.03 8.32
N ARG A 365 -6.73 7.83 7.09
CA ARG A 365 -5.90 7.35 5.99
C ARG A 365 -5.16 8.45 5.23
N ARG A 366 -5.73 9.67 5.15
CA ARG A 366 -5.05 10.76 4.45
C ARG A 366 -3.72 11.17 5.11
N PRO A 367 -3.60 11.32 6.46
CA PRO A 367 -2.31 11.56 7.11
C PRO A 367 -1.28 10.45 6.86
N VAL A 368 -1.70 9.18 6.87
CA VAL A 368 -0.83 8.03 6.55
C VAL A 368 -0.37 8.10 5.08
N ALA A 369 -1.24 8.47 4.15
CA ALA A 369 -0.90 8.64 2.74
C ALA A 369 0.16 9.75 2.56
N VAL A 370 -0.03 10.92 3.18
CA VAL A 370 0.94 12.03 3.17
C VAL A 370 2.30 11.55 3.70
N ARG A 371 2.32 10.92 4.87
CA ARG A 371 3.53 10.36 5.49
C ARG A 371 4.29 9.41 4.55
N ASN A 372 3.57 8.48 3.92
CA ASN A 372 4.19 7.48 3.04
C ASN A 372 4.65 8.09 1.71
N VAL A 373 3.90 9.05 1.17
CA VAL A 373 4.28 9.81 -0.03
C VAL A 373 5.55 10.62 0.22
N ASP A 374 5.63 11.31 1.35
CA ASP A 374 6.78 12.14 1.72
C ASP A 374 8.03 11.27 1.95
N GLU A 375 7.89 10.13 2.65
CA GLU A 375 9.00 9.21 2.88
C GLU A 375 9.52 8.58 1.58
N ALA A 376 8.62 8.14 0.69
CA ALA A 376 9.01 7.61 -0.61
C ALA A 376 9.78 8.64 -1.45
N THR A 377 9.32 9.91 -1.40
CA THR A 377 9.97 11.02 -2.11
C THR A 377 11.30 11.39 -1.47
N HIS A 378 11.38 11.41 -0.13
CA HIS A 378 12.64 11.65 0.59
C HIS A 378 13.70 10.59 0.25
N THR A 379 13.33 9.32 0.28
CA THR A 379 14.23 8.21 -0.07
C THR A 379 14.69 8.30 -1.53
N PHE A 380 13.80 8.66 -2.46
CA PHE A 380 14.17 8.92 -3.84
C PHE A 380 15.18 10.08 -3.95
N SER A 381 14.93 11.18 -3.23
CA SER A 381 15.82 12.35 -3.24
C SER A 381 17.21 12.02 -2.70
N LEU A 382 17.31 11.20 -1.65
CA LEU A 382 18.59 10.72 -1.12
C LEU A 382 19.40 9.96 -2.18
N ILE A 383 18.76 9.01 -2.86
CA ILE A 383 19.42 8.21 -3.91
C ILE A 383 19.83 9.11 -5.09
N SER A 384 18.95 10.01 -5.51
CA SER A 384 19.22 10.95 -6.61
C SER A 384 20.28 12.00 -6.26
N SER A 385 20.56 12.23 -4.96
CA SER A 385 21.58 13.17 -4.49
C SER A 385 23.00 12.57 -4.43
N LEU A 386 23.16 11.29 -4.79
CA LEU A 386 24.51 10.71 -4.88
C LEU A 386 25.37 11.55 -5.84
N PRO A 387 26.59 11.92 -5.42
CA PRO A 387 27.40 12.84 -6.19
C PRO A 387 27.80 12.24 -7.55
N ALA A 388 27.85 13.09 -8.55
CA ALA A 388 28.53 12.79 -9.78
C ALA A 388 30.04 12.70 -9.50
N LEU A 389 30.64 11.56 -9.73
CA LEU A 389 32.08 11.35 -9.63
C LEU A 389 32.59 10.91 -10.99
N GLU A 390 33.45 11.72 -11.57
CA GLU A 390 34.20 11.33 -12.77
C GLU A 390 35.09 10.12 -12.44
N CYS A 391 35.45 9.37 -13.43
CA CYS A 391 36.37 8.22 -13.33
C CYS A 391 35.83 6.98 -12.57
N LEU A 392 34.55 6.89 -12.23
CA LEU A 392 34.01 5.71 -11.54
C LEU A 392 34.26 4.40 -12.31
N SER A 393 34.33 4.45 -13.63
CA SER A 393 34.56 3.31 -14.52
C SER A 393 36.03 3.09 -14.87
N ASP A 394 36.96 3.99 -14.47
CA ASP A 394 38.37 3.90 -14.84
C ASP A 394 39.08 2.82 -14.02
N GLU A 395 40.01 2.13 -14.66
CA GLU A 395 40.80 1.06 -14.04
C GLU A 395 42.05 1.59 -13.26
N ASP A 396 42.30 2.88 -13.32
CA ASP A 396 43.46 3.53 -12.69
C ASP A 396 43.22 3.87 -11.20
N GLN A 397 44.20 4.52 -10.57
CA GLN A 397 44.13 4.93 -9.17
C GLN A 397 43.02 5.95 -8.91
N LEU A 398 42.70 6.82 -9.88
CA LEU A 398 41.63 7.82 -9.74
C LEU A 398 40.27 7.13 -9.66
N GLY A 399 40.02 6.10 -10.52
CA GLY A 399 38.83 5.29 -10.48
C GLY A 399 38.68 4.55 -9.16
N LEU A 400 39.75 3.94 -8.65
CA LEU A 400 39.76 3.27 -7.35
C LEU A 400 39.38 4.23 -6.20
N ASP A 401 39.93 5.44 -6.19
CA ASP A 401 39.67 6.43 -5.15
C ASP A 401 38.25 7.00 -5.24
N ALA A 402 37.72 7.19 -6.46
CA ALA A 402 36.33 7.59 -6.68
C ALA A 402 35.34 6.53 -6.17
N ARG A 403 35.56 5.26 -6.50
CA ARG A 403 34.72 4.14 -6.00
C ARG A 403 34.78 4.00 -4.49
N ARG A 404 35.97 4.14 -3.87
CA ARG A 404 36.12 4.13 -2.41
C ARG A 404 35.32 5.26 -1.78
N LYS A 405 35.43 6.48 -2.31
CA LYS A 405 34.67 7.65 -1.84
C LYS A 405 33.17 7.44 -1.94
N MET A 406 32.67 6.87 -3.05
CA MET A 406 31.25 6.53 -3.20
C MET A 406 30.81 5.48 -2.17
N GLY A 407 31.61 4.45 -1.96
CA GLY A 407 31.33 3.43 -0.94
C GLY A 407 31.25 4.02 0.47
N GLU A 408 32.10 4.98 0.83
CA GLU A 408 32.02 5.67 2.15
C GLU A 408 30.73 6.49 2.29
N ILE A 409 30.28 7.17 1.24
CA ILE A 409 29.01 7.91 1.24
C ILE A 409 27.84 6.95 1.48
N LEU A 410 27.82 5.82 0.80
CA LEU A 410 26.73 4.83 0.88
C LEU A 410 26.69 4.06 2.22
N LYS A 411 27.72 4.15 3.06
CA LYS A 411 27.69 3.64 4.44
C LYS A 411 26.77 4.45 5.36
N ASN A 412 26.37 5.65 4.95
CA ASN A 412 25.41 6.43 5.74
C ASN A 412 24.09 5.67 5.88
N GLU A 413 23.65 5.50 7.13
CA GLU A 413 22.44 4.76 7.50
C GLU A 413 21.18 5.22 6.77
N GLN A 414 21.12 6.50 6.33
CA GLN A 414 19.97 7.04 5.61
C GLN A 414 19.70 6.30 4.30
N PHE A 415 20.71 5.77 3.61
CA PHE A 415 20.51 4.98 2.39
C PHE A 415 19.87 3.61 2.64
N LYS A 416 19.83 3.15 3.90
CA LYS A 416 19.13 1.90 4.27
C LYS A 416 17.62 2.06 4.35
N ARG A 417 17.08 3.31 4.35
CA ARG A 417 15.63 3.60 4.50
C ARG A 417 14.77 2.89 3.45
N GLU A 418 15.29 2.71 2.25
CA GLU A 418 14.58 1.99 1.19
C GLU A 418 14.24 0.54 1.59
N PHE A 419 15.04 -0.07 2.46
CA PHE A 419 14.96 -1.50 2.81
C PHE A 419 14.69 -1.74 4.29
N GLN A 420 15.10 -0.80 5.15
CA GLN A 420 14.79 -0.76 6.56
C GLN A 420 13.70 0.28 6.79
N ASN A 421 12.46 -0.14 6.64
CA ASN A 421 11.29 0.73 6.66
C ASN A 421 10.15 0.14 7.51
N GLU A 422 10.49 -0.65 8.52
CA GLU A 422 9.53 -1.33 9.37
C GLU A 422 8.58 -0.34 10.06
N GLY A 423 9.07 0.84 10.43
CA GLY A 423 8.25 1.91 11.00
C GLY A 423 7.22 2.45 10.02
N ILE A 424 7.54 2.54 8.71
CA ILE A 424 6.55 2.90 7.67
C ILE A 424 5.50 1.80 7.54
N VAL A 425 5.94 0.54 7.51
CA VAL A 425 5.09 -0.61 7.20
C VAL A 425 4.16 -0.99 8.36
N LEU A 426 4.67 -1.03 9.60
CA LEU A 426 3.96 -1.49 10.80
C LEU A 426 3.63 -0.36 11.77
N GLY A 427 4.39 0.74 11.75
CA GLY A 427 4.35 1.79 12.75
C GLY A 427 3.42 2.96 12.43
N TYR A 428 2.68 2.94 11.30
CA TYR A 428 1.68 3.97 11.06
C TYR A 428 0.57 3.91 12.11
N ARG A 429 0.06 5.07 12.46
CA ARG A 429 -0.95 5.20 13.53
C ARG A 429 -2.02 6.22 13.14
N TYR A 430 -3.18 6.05 13.73
CA TYR A 430 -4.32 6.97 13.63
C TYR A 430 -4.34 7.85 14.88
N ASP A 431 -3.50 8.86 14.89
CA ASP A 431 -3.39 9.79 16.01
C ASP A 431 -3.24 11.24 15.50
N PRO A 432 -4.31 12.06 15.58
CA PRO A 432 -5.59 11.76 16.20
C PRO A 432 -6.53 10.89 15.34
N SER A 433 -7.43 10.17 16.00
CA SER A 433 -8.54 9.46 15.36
C SER A 433 -9.85 9.75 16.11
N PRO A 434 -10.97 10.03 15.39
CA PRO A 434 -12.26 10.29 16.05
C PRO A 434 -12.89 9.05 16.67
N ILE A 435 -12.47 7.85 16.23
CA ILE A 435 -12.98 6.55 16.68
C ILE A 435 -11.97 5.76 17.54
N CYS A 436 -10.95 6.44 18.03
CA CYS A 436 -10.06 5.95 19.10
C CYS A 436 -10.17 6.86 20.33
N ILE A 437 -9.99 6.30 21.51
CA ILE A 437 -10.00 7.09 22.74
C ILE A 437 -8.59 7.64 22.97
N PRO A 438 -8.37 8.97 22.88
CA PRO A 438 -7.03 9.53 23.03
C PRO A 438 -6.50 9.39 24.45
N GLU A 439 -5.18 9.27 24.58
CA GLU A 439 -4.46 9.34 25.86
C GLU A 439 -3.82 10.72 26.04
N SER A 440 -3.67 11.14 27.31
CA SER A 440 -2.99 12.39 27.64
C SER A 440 -1.47 12.33 27.47
N SER A 441 -0.89 11.13 27.41
CA SER A 441 0.54 10.93 27.22
C SER A 441 0.98 11.34 25.81
N VAL A 442 2.18 11.90 25.69
CA VAL A 442 2.77 12.24 24.39
C VAL A 442 3.11 10.95 23.64
N PRO A 443 2.71 10.80 22.37
CA PRO A 443 3.07 9.65 21.58
C PRO A 443 4.59 9.60 21.34
N ALA A 444 5.15 8.38 21.24
CA ALA A 444 6.55 8.19 20.86
C ALA A 444 6.83 8.83 19.48
N PRO A 445 8.08 9.25 19.21
CA PRO A 445 8.47 9.73 17.89
C PRO A 445 8.12 8.74 16.78
N ASP A 446 7.86 9.26 15.60
CA ASP A 446 7.59 8.44 14.42
C ASP A 446 8.91 7.98 13.78
N PHE A 447 9.29 6.74 14.03
CA PHE A 447 10.50 6.15 13.46
C PHE A 447 10.17 5.49 12.12
N VAL A 448 10.90 5.85 11.08
CA VAL A 448 10.72 5.29 9.73
C VAL A 448 11.34 3.89 9.61
N MET A 449 12.60 3.76 10.07
CA MET A 449 13.42 2.57 9.84
C MET A 449 13.15 1.44 10.84
N SER A 450 12.73 1.78 12.05
CA SER A 450 12.45 0.84 13.13
C SER A 450 11.00 0.94 13.59
N TYR A 451 10.48 -0.16 14.10
CA TYR A 451 9.16 -0.22 14.70
C TYR A 451 9.26 -0.67 16.15
N HIS A 452 8.66 0.10 17.04
CA HIS A 452 8.52 -0.23 18.45
C HIS A 452 7.05 -0.52 18.73
N GLN A 453 6.77 -1.74 19.17
CA GLN A 453 5.40 -2.15 19.48
C GLN A 453 4.83 -1.33 20.64
N THR A 454 3.58 -0.91 20.49
CA THR A 454 2.82 -0.23 21.54
C THR A 454 1.33 -0.51 21.36
N ALA A 455 0.61 -0.64 22.47
CA ALA A 455 -0.84 -0.73 22.46
C ALA A 455 -1.52 0.64 22.70
N ARG A 456 -0.82 1.75 22.40
CA ARG A 456 -1.43 3.08 22.42
C ARG A 456 -2.62 3.13 21.45
N PRO A 457 -3.78 3.71 21.85
CA PRO A 457 -4.91 3.91 20.92
C PRO A 457 -4.49 4.60 19.62
N GLY A 458 -5.02 4.09 18.49
CA GLY A 458 -4.62 4.49 17.16
C GLY A 458 -3.43 3.71 16.57
N SER A 459 -2.64 3.02 17.38
CA SER A 459 -1.53 2.18 16.91
C SER A 459 -1.98 0.77 16.54
N ARG A 460 -1.23 0.11 15.66
CA ARG A 460 -1.40 -1.32 15.39
C ARG A 460 -1.20 -2.10 16.70
N ALA A 461 -2.12 -3.00 17.01
CA ALA A 461 -2.01 -3.87 18.19
C ALA A 461 -0.72 -4.72 18.12
N PRO A 462 0.04 -4.83 19.21
CA PRO A 462 1.28 -5.58 19.28
C PRO A 462 1.11 -7.05 18.89
N HIS A 463 2.16 -7.61 18.27
CA HIS A 463 2.26 -9.03 17.99
C HIS A 463 2.91 -9.77 19.16
N ALA A 464 2.34 -10.91 19.51
CA ALA A 464 2.96 -11.93 20.35
C ALA A 464 2.46 -13.31 19.91
N TRP A 465 3.26 -14.34 20.13
CA TRP A 465 2.83 -15.71 19.93
C TRP A 465 2.04 -16.21 21.14
N LEU A 466 0.80 -16.64 20.92
CA LEU A 466 -0.04 -17.30 21.94
C LEU A 466 0.30 -18.79 22.08
N SER A 467 0.69 -19.41 20.97
CA SER A 467 1.20 -20.77 20.84
C SER A 467 1.96 -20.88 19.53
N GLU A 468 2.56 -22.04 19.25
CA GLU A 468 3.22 -22.30 17.97
C GLU A 468 2.26 -22.04 16.80
N GLY A 469 2.66 -21.16 15.88
CA GLY A 469 1.91 -20.79 14.70
C GLY A 469 0.67 -19.92 14.93
N ARG A 470 0.25 -19.65 16.19
CA ARG A 470 -0.90 -18.81 16.52
C ARG A 470 -0.48 -17.49 17.14
N SER A 471 -0.69 -16.42 16.40
CA SER A 471 -0.44 -15.05 16.84
C SER A 471 -1.67 -14.42 17.51
N ILE A 472 -1.43 -13.47 18.42
CA ILE A 472 -2.50 -12.63 18.98
C ILE A 472 -3.23 -11.82 17.88
N ILE A 473 -2.53 -11.51 16.78
CA ILE A 473 -3.12 -10.80 15.62
C ILE A 473 -4.20 -11.66 14.92
N ASP A 474 -4.14 -12.99 15.03
CA ASP A 474 -5.13 -13.90 14.44
C ASP A 474 -6.51 -13.80 15.11
N LEU A 475 -6.58 -13.12 16.27
CA LEU A 475 -7.84 -12.87 16.97
C LEU A 475 -8.64 -11.72 16.34
N PHE A 476 -8.02 -10.87 15.52
CA PHE A 476 -8.64 -9.64 15.03
C PHE A 476 -9.26 -9.80 13.65
N GLY A 477 -10.33 -9.04 13.41
CA GLY A 477 -10.81 -8.86 12.04
C GLY A 477 -12.33 -8.75 11.88
N ARG A 478 -13.16 -9.68 12.32
CA ARG A 478 -14.61 -9.63 12.03
C ARG A 478 -15.37 -8.58 12.81
N GLY A 479 -15.00 -8.39 14.06
CA GLY A 479 -15.59 -7.41 14.98
C GLY A 479 -14.52 -6.77 15.84
N PHE A 480 -14.94 -6.07 16.86
CA PHE A 480 -14.06 -5.63 17.92
C PHE A 480 -13.65 -6.82 18.80
N VAL A 481 -12.45 -6.77 19.35
CA VAL A 481 -11.95 -7.77 20.31
C VAL A 481 -11.48 -7.04 21.55
N LEU A 482 -12.03 -7.42 22.71
CA LEU A 482 -11.50 -7.00 24.01
C LEU A 482 -10.53 -8.07 24.50
N LEU A 483 -9.26 -7.70 24.60
CA LEU A 483 -8.23 -8.52 25.23
C LEU A 483 -8.23 -8.26 26.74
N ASP A 484 -8.24 -9.32 27.55
CA ASP A 484 -8.15 -9.27 29.01
C ASP A 484 -6.87 -9.99 29.46
N PHE A 485 -5.93 -9.20 29.97
CA PHE A 485 -4.62 -9.65 30.46
C PHE A 485 -4.58 -9.89 31.98
N ALA A 486 -5.72 -9.80 32.66
CA ALA A 486 -5.78 -10.02 34.10
C ALA A 486 -5.39 -11.46 34.49
N GLN A 487 -4.94 -11.65 35.74
CA GLN A 487 -4.66 -12.97 36.31
C GLN A 487 -5.93 -13.83 36.39
N SER A 488 -7.05 -13.24 36.70
CA SER A 488 -8.39 -13.85 36.64
C SER A 488 -9.28 -13.02 35.76
N LYS A 489 -10.26 -13.66 35.10
CA LYS A 489 -11.20 -12.99 34.21
C LYS A 489 -11.82 -11.76 34.85
N THR A 490 -11.73 -10.64 34.12
CA THR A 490 -12.33 -9.38 34.54
C THR A 490 -13.83 -9.39 34.23
N THR A 491 -14.65 -8.82 35.13
CA THR A 491 -16.06 -8.57 34.84
C THR A 491 -16.18 -7.46 33.81
N VAL A 492 -16.64 -7.78 32.61
CA VAL A 492 -16.77 -6.85 31.47
C VAL A 492 -18.22 -6.79 30.94
N ASP A 493 -19.17 -7.23 31.74
CA ASP A 493 -20.59 -7.36 31.38
C ASP A 493 -21.21 -6.05 30.88
N ALA A 494 -20.79 -4.91 31.46
CA ALA A 494 -21.26 -3.60 31.05
C ALA A 494 -20.88 -3.31 29.59
N LEU A 495 -19.65 -3.64 29.16
CA LEU A 495 -19.19 -3.43 27.77
C LEU A 495 -19.87 -4.41 26.81
N VAL A 496 -19.99 -5.67 27.20
CA VAL A 496 -20.69 -6.69 26.41
C VAL A 496 -22.16 -6.31 26.19
N SER A 497 -22.84 -5.83 27.27
CA SER A 497 -24.22 -5.37 27.19
C SER A 497 -24.37 -4.14 26.30
N ALA A 498 -23.45 -3.17 26.39
CA ALA A 498 -23.42 -1.99 25.53
C ALA A 498 -23.23 -2.37 24.06
N ALA A 499 -22.26 -3.22 23.75
CA ALA A 499 -22.01 -3.73 22.40
C ALA A 499 -23.23 -4.45 21.84
N LYS A 500 -23.87 -5.33 22.61
CA LYS A 500 -25.08 -6.04 22.24
C LYS A 500 -26.23 -5.07 21.93
N THR A 501 -26.44 -4.05 22.78
CA THR A 501 -27.48 -3.02 22.60
C THR A 501 -27.29 -2.26 21.29
N ARG A 502 -26.05 -2.01 20.90
CA ARG A 502 -25.67 -1.31 19.65
C ARG A 502 -25.46 -2.28 18.46
N LYS A 503 -25.68 -3.58 18.65
CA LYS A 503 -25.44 -4.63 17.65
C LYS A 503 -23.99 -4.67 17.15
N VAL A 504 -23.04 -4.13 17.92
CA VAL A 504 -21.61 -4.14 17.60
C VAL A 504 -21.05 -5.53 17.87
N PRO A 505 -20.45 -6.20 16.87
CA PRO A 505 -19.77 -7.47 17.10
C PRO A 505 -18.58 -7.26 18.04
N LEU A 506 -18.62 -7.88 19.22
CA LEU A 506 -17.57 -7.83 20.22
C LEU A 506 -17.26 -9.23 20.72
N GLU A 507 -16.00 -9.62 20.61
CA GLU A 507 -15.45 -10.84 21.25
C GLU A 507 -14.61 -10.44 22.45
N VAL A 508 -14.72 -11.21 23.54
CA VAL A 508 -13.87 -11.02 24.75
C VAL A 508 -12.93 -12.21 24.85
N VAL A 509 -11.63 -11.94 24.79
CA VAL A 509 -10.59 -12.97 24.85
C VAL A 509 -9.74 -12.76 26.08
N HIS A 510 -9.77 -13.73 27.00
CA HIS A 510 -8.91 -13.76 28.16
C HIS A 510 -7.55 -14.36 27.78
N ILE A 511 -6.49 -13.55 27.81
CA ILE A 511 -5.10 -13.93 27.48
C ILE A 511 -4.33 -14.32 28.74
N GLY A 512 -4.63 -13.69 29.88
CA GLY A 512 -3.83 -13.77 31.10
C GLY A 512 -2.60 -12.85 31.07
N PRO A 513 -1.83 -12.80 32.16
CA PRO A 513 -0.84 -11.74 32.41
C PRO A 513 0.44 -11.83 31.55
N SER A 514 0.67 -12.94 30.83
CA SER A 514 1.95 -13.21 30.15
C SER A 514 2.36 -12.15 29.11
N HIS A 515 1.42 -11.39 28.57
CA HIS A 515 1.67 -10.35 27.56
C HIS A 515 1.21 -8.96 28.00
N GLN A 516 0.88 -8.77 29.29
CA GLN A 516 0.37 -7.48 29.80
C GLN A 516 1.40 -6.36 29.63
N ASP A 517 2.67 -6.63 29.89
CA ASP A 517 3.75 -5.63 29.74
C ASP A 517 3.86 -5.11 28.31
N LEU A 518 3.65 -5.99 27.31
CA LEU A 518 3.67 -5.62 25.89
C LEU A 518 2.48 -4.72 25.51
N TYR A 519 1.33 -4.94 26.13
CA TYR A 519 0.11 -4.18 25.87
C TYR A 519 -0.08 -2.98 26.81
N GLU A 520 0.76 -2.87 27.83
CA GLU A 520 0.84 -1.72 28.77
C GLU A 520 -0.49 -1.41 29.48
N ALA A 521 -1.42 -2.36 29.51
CA ALA A 521 -2.72 -2.23 30.16
C ALA A 521 -3.36 -3.59 30.41
N ARG A 522 -4.28 -3.63 31.37
CA ARG A 522 -5.03 -4.84 31.70
C ARG A 522 -6.11 -5.19 30.66
N LEU A 523 -6.80 -4.18 30.14
CA LEU A 523 -7.85 -4.33 29.14
C LEU A 523 -7.51 -3.54 27.90
N VAL A 524 -7.63 -4.15 26.71
CA VAL A 524 -7.35 -3.50 25.44
C VAL A 524 -8.43 -3.84 24.42
N LEU A 525 -9.11 -2.82 23.90
CA LEU A 525 -10.12 -2.94 22.86
C LEU A 525 -9.48 -2.72 21.50
N VAL A 526 -9.52 -3.74 20.66
CA VAL A 526 -8.93 -3.75 19.31
C VAL A 526 -10.03 -3.69 18.24
N ARG A 527 -9.82 -2.85 17.23
CA ARG A 527 -10.70 -2.62 16.09
C ARG A 527 -10.62 -3.78 15.08
N PRO A 528 -11.62 -3.88 14.17
CA PRO A 528 -11.61 -4.89 13.11
C PRO A 528 -10.39 -4.82 12.15
N ASP A 529 -9.73 -3.67 12.01
CA ASP A 529 -8.50 -3.52 11.21
C ASP A 529 -7.22 -3.87 11.97
N GLY A 530 -7.34 -4.22 13.26
CA GLY A 530 -6.22 -4.58 14.13
C GLY A 530 -5.53 -3.38 14.79
N HIS A 531 -6.14 -2.19 14.80
CA HIS A 531 -5.66 -1.05 15.58
C HIS A 531 -6.33 -1.00 16.95
N VAL A 532 -5.61 -0.52 17.95
CA VAL A 532 -6.14 -0.33 19.31
C VAL A 532 -7.11 0.85 19.31
N ALA A 533 -8.35 0.63 19.75
CA ALA A 533 -9.32 1.71 19.92
C ALA A 533 -9.26 2.35 21.31
N TRP A 534 -8.98 1.53 22.32
CA TRP A 534 -8.95 1.94 23.72
C TRP A 534 -8.13 0.94 24.55
N ARG A 535 -7.52 1.40 25.66
CA ARG A 535 -6.93 0.55 26.70
C ARG A 535 -7.12 1.16 28.08
N GLY A 536 -7.05 0.34 29.11
CA GLY A 536 -7.15 0.79 30.51
C GLY A 536 -7.04 -0.34 31.53
N GLU A 537 -6.86 0.02 32.80
CA GLU A 537 -6.79 -0.93 33.92
C GLU A 537 -8.18 -1.45 34.33
N SER A 538 -9.23 -0.70 34.01
CA SER A 538 -10.63 -1.05 34.23
C SER A 538 -11.50 -0.41 33.16
N LEU A 539 -12.71 -0.93 32.98
CA LEU A 539 -13.68 -0.31 32.07
C LEU A 539 -13.99 1.12 32.51
N PRO A 540 -14.22 2.05 31.55
CA PRO A 540 -14.71 3.37 31.87
C PRO A 540 -16.12 3.29 32.49
N GLY A 541 -16.46 4.28 33.33
CA GLY A 541 -17.76 4.30 33.99
C GLY A 541 -18.97 4.29 33.06
N ASP A 542 -18.80 4.75 31.83
CA ASP A 542 -19.82 4.71 30.75
C ASP A 542 -19.33 3.84 29.59
N ALA A 543 -19.63 2.55 29.66
CA ALA A 543 -19.33 1.58 28.62
C ALA A 543 -20.12 1.84 27.32
N MET A 544 -21.31 2.44 27.40
CA MET A 544 -22.12 2.78 26.24
C MET A 544 -21.45 3.90 25.42
N LYS A 545 -20.94 4.91 26.10
CA LYS A 545 -20.18 6.00 25.45
C LYS A 545 -18.92 5.48 24.77
N LEU A 546 -18.20 4.53 25.38
CA LEU A 546 -17.06 3.89 24.73
C LEU A 546 -17.46 3.20 23.43
N ILE A 547 -18.51 2.38 23.45
CA ILE A 547 -19.00 1.69 22.25
C ILE A 547 -19.48 2.69 21.20
N ASP A 548 -20.23 3.74 21.59
CA ASP A 548 -20.72 4.75 20.68
C ASP A 548 -19.55 5.53 20.04
N GLN A 549 -18.49 5.84 20.78
CA GLN A 549 -17.30 6.50 20.25
C GLN A 549 -16.60 5.61 19.19
N VAL A 550 -16.27 4.36 19.53
CA VAL A 550 -15.46 3.51 18.64
C VAL A 550 -16.21 3.02 17.40
N ARG A 551 -17.56 3.03 17.41
CA ARG A 551 -18.37 2.75 16.23
C ARG A 551 -18.73 4.00 15.40
N GLY A 552 -18.24 5.18 15.80
CA GLY A 552 -18.49 6.45 15.08
C GLY A 552 -19.88 7.04 15.29
N ALA A 553 -20.52 6.80 16.45
CA ALA A 553 -21.81 7.37 16.82
C ALA A 553 -21.67 8.32 18.01
N PHE A 554 -21.09 9.47 17.77
CA PHE A 554 -20.88 10.54 18.75
C PHE A 554 -21.47 11.85 18.22
N ASP A 555 -21.69 12.83 19.12
CA ASP A 555 -22.15 14.14 18.72
C ASP A 555 -21.04 14.92 18.01
N GLN A 556 -21.39 15.70 16.99
CA GLN A 556 -20.45 16.47 16.16
C GLN A 556 -19.60 17.45 17.00
N GLN A 557 -20.08 17.89 18.16
CA GLN A 557 -19.35 18.75 19.10
C GLN A 557 -18.16 18.05 19.80
N ILE A 558 -18.10 16.71 19.75
CA ILE A 558 -16.98 15.90 20.28
C ILE A 558 -15.97 15.57 19.17
N ALA A 559 -16.31 15.84 17.89
CA ALA A 559 -15.36 15.68 16.79
C ALA A 559 -14.13 16.56 17.07
N ILE A 560 -13.02 15.93 17.40
CA ILE A 560 -11.74 16.59 17.60
C ILE A 560 -11.43 17.35 16.31
N SER A 561 -11.17 18.67 16.42
CA SER A 561 -10.65 19.43 15.29
C SER A 561 -9.32 18.76 14.88
N VAL A 562 -9.37 17.97 13.81
CA VAL A 562 -8.14 17.42 13.21
C VAL A 562 -7.35 18.62 12.71
N PRO A 563 -6.12 18.87 13.15
CA PRO A 563 -5.32 19.96 12.64
C PRO A 563 -5.31 19.88 11.11
N GLU A 564 -5.49 21.01 10.43
CA GLU A 564 -5.28 21.07 9.00
C GLU A 564 -3.89 20.46 8.73
N VAL A 565 -3.87 19.42 7.90
CA VAL A 565 -2.64 18.72 7.55
C VAL A 565 -1.66 19.75 7.07
N TYR A 566 -0.49 19.75 7.69
CA TYR A 566 0.61 20.61 7.38
C TYR A 566 0.83 20.66 5.87
N ASN A 567 0.59 21.80 5.25
CA ASN A 567 0.99 22.09 3.88
C ASN A 567 2.52 22.16 3.90
N ALA A 568 3.18 21.00 3.85
CA ALA A 568 4.61 20.99 3.60
C ALA A 568 4.86 21.74 2.29
N PRO A 569 5.72 22.77 2.28
CA PRO A 569 6.06 23.42 1.03
C PRO A 569 6.60 22.37 0.07
N PRO A 570 6.30 22.47 -1.24
CA PRO A 570 6.81 21.54 -2.22
C PRO A 570 8.33 21.45 -2.06
N LEU A 571 8.84 20.25 -1.82
CA LEU A 571 10.29 20.03 -1.80
C LEU A 571 10.81 20.49 -3.14
N LYS A 572 11.51 21.63 -3.15
CA LYS A 572 12.28 22.08 -4.32
C LYS A 572 13.44 21.10 -4.44
N VAL A 573 13.22 19.98 -5.13
CA VAL A 573 14.32 19.16 -5.63
C VAL A 573 14.99 19.99 -6.70
N SER A 574 16.07 20.67 -6.34
CA SER A 574 16.93 21.34 -7.30
C SER A 574 17.67 20.25 -8.07
N ILE A 575 17.05 19.78 -9.14
CA ILE A 575 17.74 18.98 -10.16
C ILE A 575 18.64 19.97 -10.91
N ARG A 576 19.93 20.00 -10.58
CA ARG A 576 20.98 20.62 -11.39
C ARG A 576 21.67 19.54 -12.20
#